data_a5f712c7640a4cbee2a6d98ecbd93a21
#
_entry.id   a5f712c7640a4cbee2a6d98ecbd93a21
#
_cell.length_a   1.000
_cell.length_b   1.000
_cell.length_c   1.000
_cell.angle_alpha   90.00
_cell.angle_beta   90.00
_cell.angle_gamma   90.00
#
_symmetry.space_group_name_H-M   'P 1'
#
loop_
_entity.id
_entity.type
_entity.pdbx_description
1 polymer ?
#
loop_
_entity_poly.entity_id
_entity_poly.type
_entity_poly.pdbx_seq_one_letter_code
_entity_poly.pdbx_strand_id
1 'polypeptide(L)'
;MRTLGKTGLKVTVLGFGCMTTSDPAVIKAGVDAGINYFDTARVYQNGNNERMVGAALKDVRKKIILATKTPAHTAKEAMTTLETSLKELGTDYVDIWHLHSREKAADIPDELFDVQDEAVKQGKVRFKGVSFHGGHSFMIPWLIERKRTDVILSSYNFTMAPEMDTLLEQASKAGIGVVAMKVMAGGFRSNKPGSSIYDRLKKDTALPTALKWAVRRPFVHTSIPGTTDLDQLDENFKAVATGWKEEDSKILAAHLEKIRPLYCSMCGGCEGQCSKGLPVHDIIRYVSYAEGYGEFALGRENWQQLNESHQTVRCGDCSECTVKCPNGVKVFDRVSRAQELFA
;
A
#
# COMPACT_ATOMS: atom_id res chain seq x y z
N MET A 1 19.88 -0.23 6.97
CA MET A 1 19.17 0.85 7.67
C MET A 1 19.28 2.13 6.86
N ARG A 2 18.18 2.90 6.75
CA ARG A 2 18.11 4.25 6.14
C ARG A 2 17.49 5.22 7.14
N THR A 3 17.78 6.51 7.00
CA THR A 3 17.12 7.54 7.83
C THR A 3 15.83 7.98 7.14
N LEU A 4 14.69 7.90 7.81
CA LEU A 4 13.38 8.23 7.25
C LEU A 4 13.18 9.75 7.17
N GLY A 5 13.58 10.36 6.07
CA GLY A 5 13.51 11.80 5.88
C GLY A 5 14.13 12.61 7.03
N LYS A 6 13.47 13.69 7.42
CA LYS A 6 13.88 14.55 8.56
C LYS A 6 13.47 14.01 9.93
N THR A 7 12.78 12.87 10.01
CA THR A 7 12.29 12.31 11.28
C THR A 7 13.42 11.84 12.20
N GLY A 8 14.60 11.59 11.66
CA GLY A 8 15.72 10.99 12.41
C GLY A 8 15.56 9.49 12.68
N LEU A 9 14.38 8.90 12.40
CA LEU A 9 14.12 7.48 12.58
C LEU A 9 15.00 6.63 11.65
N LYS A 10 15.69 5.64 12.22
CA LYS A 10 16.45 4.65 11.46
C LYS A 10 15.55 3.46 11.15
N VAL A 11 15.23 3.25 9.88
CA VAL A 11 14.35 2.18 9.42
C VAL A 11 15.12 1.11 8.66
N THR A 12 14.70 -0.15 8.80
CA THR A 12 15.15 -1.23 7.90
C THR A 12 14.58 -0.98 6.50
N VAL A 13 15.35 -1.27 5.46
CA VAL A 13 14.92 -1.11 4.06
C VAL A 13 13.72 -2.02 3.75
N LEU A 14 13.69 -3.20 4.37
CA LEU A 14 12.52 -4.08 4.43
C LEU A 14 11.75 -3.76 5.71
N GLY A 15 10.57 -3.21 5.58
CA GLY A 15 9.55 -3.08 6.61
C GLY A 15 8.49 -4.18 6.47
N PHE A 16 7.50 -4.18 7.32
CA PHE A 16 6.44 -5.18 7.39
C PHE A 16 5.07 -4.53 7.17
N GLY A 17 4.40 -4.88 6.06
CA GLY A 17 3.00 -4.50 5.80
C GLY A 17 2.05 -5.50 6.44
N CYS A 18 1.31 -5.10 7.50
CA CYS A 18 0.47 -5.99 8.27
C CYS A 18 -0.93 -6.24 7.66
N MET A 19 -1.30 -5.57 6.56
CA MET A 19 -2.66 -5.58 6.02
C MET A 19 -3.22 -6.99 5.77
N THR A 20 -2.41 -7.87 5.18
CA THR A 20 -2.82 -9.22 4.78
C THR A 20 -2.41 -10.30 5.79
N THR A 21 -1.61 -9.96 6.78
CA THR A 21 -1.14 -10.90 7.81
C THR A 21 -2.27 -11.20 8.79
N SER A 22 -2.57 -12.46 9.03
CA SER A 22 -3.54 -12.94 10.02
C SER A 22 -2.90 -13.79 11.13
N ASP A 23 -1.59 -14.04 11.05
CA ASP A 23 -0.83 -14.81 12.02
C ASP A 23 0.18 -13.91 12.77
N PRO A 24 0.00 -13.67 14.08
CA PRO A 24 0.95 -12.91 14.89
C PRO A 24 2.35 -13.52 14.96
N ALA A 25 2.50 -14.82 14.72
CA ALA A 25 3.81 -15.48 14.71
C ALA A 25 4.69 -14.97 13.55
N VAL A 26 4.09 -14.67 12.39
CA VAL A 26 4.82 -14.09 11.24
C VAL A 26 5.32 -12.69 11.56
N ILE A 27 4.53 -11.88 12.29
CA ILE A 27 4.95 -10.54 12.75
C ILE A 27 6.14 -10.65 13.71
N LYS A 28 6.07 -11.57 14.68
CA LYS A 28 7.17 -11.83 15.64
C LYS A 28 8.43 -12.29 14.93
N ALA A 29 8.31 -13.21 13.97
CA ALA A 29 9.44 -13.66 13.16
C ALA A 29 10.07 -12.50 12.38
N GLY A 30 9.28 -11.53 11.89
CA GLY A 30 9.78 -10.30 11.30
C GLY A 30 10.62 -9.47 12.26
N VAL A 31 10.21 -9.34 13.52
CA VAL A 31 11.00 -8.69 14.59
C VAL A 31 12.30 -9.44 14.83
N ASP A 32 12.24 -10.75 14.99
CA ASP A 32 13.41 -11.60 15.28
C ASP A 32 14.42 -11.56 14.14
N ALA A 33 13.95 -11.41 12.90
CA ALA A 33 14.78 -11.22 11.71
C ALA A 33 15.33 -9.79 11.57
N GLY A 34 14.98 -8.88 12.49
CA GLY A 34 15.53 -7.52 12.58
C GLY A 34 14.72 -6.43 11.86
N ILE A 35 13.51 -6.71 11.36
CA ILE A 35 12.60 -5.66 10.86
C ILE A 35 12.21 -4.77 12.04
N ASN A 36 12.30 -3.45 11.81
CA ASN A 36 11.93 -2.48 12.84
C ASN A 36 10.81 -1.51 12.42
N TYR A 37 10.28 -1.61 11.20
CA TYR A 37 9.17 -0.78 10.71
C TYR A 37 7.95 -1.65 10.44
N PHE A 38 6.84 -1.39 11.12
CA PHE A 38 5.58 -2.12 11.01
C PHE A 38 4.45 -1.16 10.67
N ASP A 39 3.65 -1.52 9.65
CA ASP A 39 2.58 -0.69 9.12
C ASP A 39 1.22 -1.40 9.21
N THR A 40 0.28 -0.78 9.90
CA THR A 40 -1.12 -1.22 10.02
C THR A 40 -2.09 -0.08 9.68
N ALA A 41 -3.39 -0.26 9.87
CA ALA A 41 -4.41 0.78 9.75
C ALA A 41 -5.67 0.40 10.54
N ARG A 42 -6.43 1.44 10.97
CA ARG A 42 -7.70 1.27 11.68
C ARG A 42 -8.70 0.37 10.93
N VAL A 43 -8.73 0.50 9.60
CA VAL A 43 -9.69 -0.23 8.75
C VAL A 43 -9.28 -1.67 8.42
N TYR A 44 -8.03 -2.08 8.67
CA TYR A 44 -7.59 -3.41 8.28
C TYR A 44 -8.28 -4.49 9.09
N GLN A 45 -8.84 -5.51 8.40
CA GLN A 45 -9.56 -6.62 9.00
C GLN A 45 -10.62 -6.16 10.01
N ASN A 46 -11.40 -5.13 9.64
CA ASN A 46 -12.43 -4.52 10.49
C ASN A 46 -11.91 -4.09 11.88
N GLY A 47 -10.67 -3.63 11.94
CA GLY A 47 -9.99 -3.18 13.16
C GLY A 47 -9.31 -4.30 13.95
N ASN A 48 -9.49 -5.57 13.59
CA ASN A 48 -8.83 -6.69 14.29
C ASN A 48 -7.32 -6.69 14.06
N ASN A 49 -6.86 -6.15 12.93
CA ASN A 49 -5.43 -6.11 12.61
C ASN A 49 -4.63 -5.33 13.64
N GLU A 50 -5.10 -4.16 14.11
CA GLU A 50 -4.40 -3.38 15.14
C GLU A 50 -4.29 -4.15 16.47
N ARG A 51 -5.34 -4.88 16.91
CA ARG A 51 -5.27 -5.73 18.12
C ARG A 51 -4.21 -6.81 18.01
N MET A 52 -4.18 -7.49 16.86
CA MET A 52 -3.19 -8.54 16.59
C MET A 52 -1.77 -7.98 16.54
N VAL A 53 -1.56 -6.88 15.82
CA VAL A 53 -0.25 -6.22 15.70
C VAL A 53 0.22 -5.70 17.07
N GLY A 54 -0.66 -5.05 17.83
CA GLY A 54 -0.36 -4.58 19.18
C GLY A 54 0.07 -5.71 20.12
N ALA A 55 -0.68 -6.80 20.12
CA ALA A 55 -0.34 -7.99 20.92
C ALA A 55 1.00 -8.61 20.50
N ALA A 56 1.28 -8.71 19.19
CA ALA A 56 2.52 -9.27 18.68
C ALA A 56 3.76 -8.43 19.02
N LEU A 57 3.61 -7.09 19.05
CA LEU A 57 4.72 -6.14 19.20
C LEU A 57 4.85 -5.55 20.62
N LYS A 58 4.00 -5.94 21.57
CA LYS A 58 3.94 -5.40 22.94
C LYS A 58 5.29 -5.32 23.61
N ASP A 59 6.03 -6.43 23.61
CA ASP A 59 7.28 -6.55 24.36
C ASP A 59 8.46 -5.82 23.72
N VAL A 60 8.31 -5.44 22.45
CA VAL A 60 9.32 -4.76 21.65
C VAL A 60 8.94 -3.35 21.23
N ARG A 61 7.79 -2.84 21.70
CA ARG A 61 7.21 -1.55 21.25
C ARG A 61 8.23 -0.41 21.19
N LYS A 62 9.11 -0.29 22.16
CA LYS A 62 10.14 0.77 22.23
C LYS A 62 11.31 0.58 21.26
N LYS A 63 11.45 -0.61 20.67
CA LYS A 63 12.55 -0.97 19.76
C LYS A 63 12.13 -0.90 18.30
N ILE A 64 10.84 -0.72 18.02
CA ILE A 64 10.28 -0.71 16.67
C ILE A 64 9.63 0.63 16.33
N ILE A 65 9.39 0.86 15.07
CA ILE A 65 8.66 1.99 14.52
C ILE A 65 7.30 1.46 14.07
N LEU A 66 6.24 1.97 14.69
CA LEU A 66 4.87 1.56 14.43
C LEU A 66 4.10 2.66 13.72
N ALA A 67 3.57 2.35 12.55
CA ALA A 67 2.71 3.24 11.77
C ALA A 67 1.27 2.71 11.74
N THR A 68 0.30 3.62 11.93
CA THR A 68 -1.11 3.34 11.66
C THR A 68 -1.76 4.48 10.88
N LYS A 69 -3.04 4.32 10.50
CA LYS A 69 -3.73 5.21 9.57
C LYS A 69 -5.19 5.43 9.99
N THR A 70 -5.70 6.65 9.76
CA THR A 70 -7.11 7.00 9.94
C THR A 70 -7.80 7.25 8.61
N PRO A 71 -8.98 6.67 8.35
CA PRO A 71 -9.80 6.98 7.18
C PRO A 71 -10.66 8.24 7.36
N ALA A 72 -10.70 8.82 8.56
CA ALA A 72 -11.59 9.90 8.93
C ALA A 72 -11.45 11.14 8.04
N HIS A 73 -12.56 11.83 7.79
CA HIS A 73 -12.63 13.03 6.96
C HIS A 73 -12.80 14.33 7.78
N THR A 74 -13.02 14.24 9.08
CA THR A 74 -13.11 15.38 9.99
C THR A 74 -12.12 15.26 11.14
N ALA A 75 -11.72 16.39 11.73
CA ALA A 75 -10.77 16.42 12.85
C ALA A 75 -11.27 15.60 14.05
N LYS A 76 -12.57 15.72 14.38
CA LYS A 76 -13.18 15.00 15.49
C LYS A 76 -13.13 13.49 15.30
N GLU A 77 -13.52 13.01 14.13
CA GLU A 77 -13.46 11.58 13.81
C GLU A 77 -12.01 11.07 13.78
N ALA A 78 -11.08 11.86 13.24
CA ALA A 78 -9.68 11.50 13.17
C ALA A 78 -9.09 11.29 14.57
N MET A 79 -9.35 12.19 15.52
CA MET A 79 -8.88 12.04 16.90
C MET A 79 -9.54 10.83 17.58
N THR A 80 -10.83 10.63 17.40
CA THR A 80 -11.54 9.46 17.97
C THR A 80 -10.99 8.15 17.42
N THR A 81 -10.68 8.09 16.11
CA THR A 81 -10.07 6.90 15.50
C THR A 81 -8.64 6.68 15.98
N LEU A 82 -7.86 7.74 16.21
CA LEU A 82 -6.51 7.62 16.80
C LEU A 82 -6.57 7.03 18.20
N GLU A 83 -7.44 7.54 19.06
CA GLU A 83 -7.60 7.02 20.42
C GLU A 83 -8.04 5.56 20.44
N THR A 84 -8.93 5.19 19.51
CA THR A 84 -9.30 3.78 19.30
C THR A 84 -8.10 2.95 18.87
N SER A 85 -7.31 3.44 17.90
CA SER A 85 -6.10 2.76 17.43
C SER A 85 -5.09 2.54 18.54
N LEU A 86 -4.83 3.56 19.37
CA LEU A 86 -3.91 3.45 20.52
C LEU A 86 -4.38 2.38 21.52
N LYS A 87 -5.68 2.38 21.83
CA LYS A 87 -6.29 1.36 22.71
C LYS A 87 -6.13 -0.05 22.13
N GLU A 88 -6.47 -0.24 20.85
CA GLU A 88 -6.40 -1.55 20.18
C GLU A 88 -4.95 -2.04 20.02
N LEU A 89 -4.01 -1.13 19.74
CA LEU A 89 -2.58 -1.42 19.68
C LEU A 89 -1.94 -1.63 21.07
N GLY A 90 -2.63 -1.27 22.15
CA GLY A 90 -2.11 -1.38 23.52
C GLY A 90 -0.88 -0.52 23.78
N THR A 91 -0.87 0.72 23.25
CA THR A 91 0.26 1.66 23.37
C THR A 91 -0.23 3.09 23.55
N ASP A 92 0.56 3.92 24.22
CA ASP A 92 0.23 5.33 24.45
C ASP A 92 0.55 6.23 23.23
N TYR A 93 1.34 5.73 22.27
CA TYR A 93 1.73 6.50 21.10
C TYR A 93 1.99 5.60 19.88
N VAL A 94 1.89 6.19 18.69
CA VAL A 94 2.42 5.63 17.45
C VAL A 94 3.55 6.51 16.90
N ASP A 95 4.49 5.90 16.18
CA ASP A 95 5.59 6.66 15.61
C ASP A 95 5.13 7.49 14.40
N ILE A 96 4.26 6.91 13.56
CA ILE A 96 3.74 7.60 12.38
C ILE A 96 2.23 7.39 12.31
N TRP A 97 1.50 8.48 12.11
CA TRP A 97 0.05 8.45 11.90
C TRP A 97 -0.32 9.05 10.56
N HIS A 98 -0.82 8.21 9.66
CA HIS A 98 -1.18 8.62 8.31
C HIS A 98 -2.66 9.01 8.19
N LEU A 99 -2.94 10.08 7.41
CA LEU A 99 -4.23 10.26 6.75
C LEU A 99 -4.31 9.22 5.63
N HIS A 100 -5.33 8.35 5.66
CA HIS A 100 -5.39 7.13 4.83
C HIS A 100 -6.01 7.41 3.46
N SER A 101 -5.34 6.97 2.38
CA SER A 101 -5.85 6.99 0.99
C SER A 101 -6.35 8.38 0.56
N ARG A 102 -5.46 9.38 0.57
CA ARG A 102 -5.75 10.76 0.17
C ARG A 102 -5.15 11.06 -1.19
N GLU A 103 -5.97 11.08 -2.22
CA GLU A 103 -5.49 11.17 -3.62
C GLU A 103 -5.66 12.55 -4.24
N LYS A 104 -6.37 13.46 -3.55
CA LYS A 104 -6.64 14.85 -3.94
C LYS A 104 -6.44 15.79 -2.76
N ALA A 105 -6.07 17.05 -3.02
CA ALA A 105 -5.97 18.06 -1.96
C ALA A 105 -7.29 18.25 -1.20
N ALA A 106 -8.43 18.13 -1.91
CA ALA A 106 -9.75 18.22 -1.29
C ALA A 106 -10.03 17.12 -0.25
N ASP A 107 -9.29 16.01 -0.29
CA ASP A 107 -9.40 14.92 0.69
C ASP A 107 -8.71 15.27 2.02
N ILE A 108 -7.94 16.37 2.06
CA ILE A 108 -7.17 16.81 3.23
C ILE A 108 -7.47 18.28 3.52
N PRO A 109 -8.64 18.62 4.07
CA PRO A 109 -8.88 19.97 4.59
C PRO A 109 -7.91 20.28 5.73
N ASP A 110 -7.62 21.58 5.94
CA ASP A 110 -6.60 22.03 6.91
C ASP A 110 -6.83 21.48 8.32
N GLU A 111 -8.10 21.29 8.73
CA GLU A 111 -8.43 20.68 10.01
C GLU A 111 -7.83 19.29 10.24
N LEU A 112 -7.59 18.52 9.17
CA LEU A 112 -6.93 17.20 9.29
C LEU A 112 -5.43 17.33 9.56
N PHE A 113 -4.77 18.35 9.02
CA PHE A 113 -3.40 18.65 9.44
C PHE A 113 -3.36 19.22 10.87
N ASP A 114 -4.33 20.04 11.24
CA ASP A 114 -4.41 20.63 12.59
C ASP A 114 -4.58 19.55 13.65
N VAL A 115 -5.43 18.56 13.41
CA VAL A 115 -5.59 17.43 14.33
C VAL A 115 -4.36 16.55 14.41
N GLN A 116 -3.59 16.40 13.32
CA GLN A 116 -2.29 15.72 13.38
C GLN A 116 -1.28 16.52 14.23
N ASP A 117 -1.24 17.84 14.09
CA ASP A 117 -0.39 18.71 14.91
C ASP A 117 -0.77 18.61 16.39
N GLU A 118 -2.07 18.60 16.70
CA GLU A 118 -2.54 18.43 18.07
C GLU A 118 -2.18 17.05 18.64
N ALA A 119 -2.32 15.98 17.85
CA ALA A 119 -1.92 14.63 18.27
C ALA A 119 -0.40 14.53 18.57
N VAL A 120 0.42 15.23 17.80
CA VAL A 120 1.87 15.34 18.08
C VAL A 120 2.11 16.11 19.37
N LYS A 121 1.45 17.25 19.58
CA LYS A 121 1.55 18.06 20.80
C LYS A 121 1.12 17.28 22.05
N GLN A 122 0.12 16.41 21.93
CA GLN A 122 -0.33 15.52 23.00
C GLN A 122 0.60 14.32 23.24
N GLY A 123 1.62 14.13 22.42
CA GLY A 123 2.54 13.00 22.50
C GLY A 123 1.97 11.66 22.03
N LYS A 124 0.76 11.65 21.46
CA LYS A 124 0.10 10.45 20.91
C LYS A 124 0.70 9.99 19.57
N VAL A 125 1.32 10.92 18.85
CA VAL A 125 1.95 10.71 17.54
C VAL A 125 3.32 11.37 17.55
N ARG A 126 4.34 10.71 16.97
CA ARG A 126 5.67 11.32 16.82
C ARG A 126 5.79 12.09 15.51
N PHE A 127 5.28 11.52 14.41
CA PHE A 127 5.41 12.08 13.06
C PHE A 127 4.10 11.94 12.28
N LYS A 128 3.80 12.96 11.48
CA LYS A 128 2.60 13.06 10.65
C LYS A 128 2.83 12.44 9.29
N GLY A 129 1.86 11.67 8.80
CA GLY A 129 1.95 11.04 7.49
C GLY A 129 0.70 11.23 6.63
N VAL A 130 0.87 10.99 5.34
CA VAL A 130 -0.21 10.88 4.36
C VAL A 130 0.03 9.63 3.51
N SER A 131 -1.01 8.85 3.26
CA SER A 131 -0.93 7.71 2.35
C SER A 131 -1.83 7.89 1.14
N PHE A 132 -1.36 7.47 -0.04
CA PHE A 132 -2.10 7.54 -1.30
C PHE A 132 -1.67 6.45 -2.27
N HIS A 133 -2.62 5.99 -3.09
CA HIS A 133 -2.39 4.99 -4.13
C HIS A 133 -2.22 5.61 -5.52
N GLY A 134 -2.84 6.76 -5.75
CA GLY A 134 -2.85 7.50 -7.01
C GLY A 134 -2.62 8.99 -6.80
N GLY A 135 -2.84 9.80 -7.84
CA GLY A 135 -2.70 11.26 -7.76
C GLY A 135 -1.27 11.77 -7.52
N HIS A 136 -0.25 10.94 -7.70
CA HIS A 136 1.15 11.20 -7.33
C HIS A 136 1.71 12.51 -7.89
N SER A 137 1.45 12.80 -9.17
CA SER A 137 1.94 14.00 -9.87
C SER A 137 1.43 15.30 -9.27
N PHE A 138 0.28 15.25 -8.62
CA PHE A 138 -0.30 16.38 -7.90
C PHE A 138 0.05 16.32 -6.39
N MET A 139 -0.20 15.19 -5.74
CA MET A 139 -0.09 15.08 -4.28
C MET A 139 1.33 15.30 -3.76
N ILE A 140 2.35 14.77 -4.43
CA ILE A 140 3.72 14.89 -3.94
C ILE A 140 4.21 16.35 -3.96
N PRO A 141 4.13 17.10 -5.08
CA PRO A 141 4.49 18.51 -5.08
C PRO A 141 3.66 19.34 -4.08
N TRP A 142 2.36 19.08 -3.99
CA TRP A 142 1.47 19.78 -3.08
C TRP A 142 1.85 19.55 -1.61
N LEU A 143 2.17 18.31 -1.20
CA LEU A 143 2.61 18.01 0.17
C LEU A 143 3.97 18.63 0.48
N ILE A 144 4.88 18.70 -0.51
CA ILE A 144 6.18 19.40 -0.35
C ILE A 144 5.95 20.89 -0.09
N GLU A 145 5.07 21.54 -0.86
CA GLU A 145 4.74 22.96 -0.71
C GLU A 145 4.07 23.26 0.64
N ARG A 146 3.13 22.41 1.06
CA ARG A 146 2.40 22.57 2.34
C ARG A 146 3.29 22.45 3.57
N LYS A 147 4.40 21.73 3.52
CA LYS A 147 5.36 21.54 4.63
C LYS A 147 4.74 21.03 5.94
N ARG A 148 3.61 20.32 5.85
CA ARG A 148 2.87 19.80 7.01
C ARG A 148 2.91 18.28 7.13
N THR A 149 3.74 17.59 6.33
CA THR A 149 3.86 16.13 6.28
C THR A 149 5.31 15.71 6.48
N ASP A 150 5.55 14.78 7.39
CA ASP A 150 6.88 14.25 7.68
C ASP A 150 7.17 12.98 6.87
N VAL A 151 6.13 12.17 6.58
CA VAL A 151 6.26 10.87 5.91
C VAL A 151 5.14 10.69 4.89
N ILE A 152 5.47 10.23 3.69
CA ILE A 152 4.50 9.72 2.72
C ILE A 152 4.59 8.21 2.62
N LEU A 153 3.41 7.56 2.55
CA LEU A 153 3.25 6.16 2.22
C LEU A 153 2.60 6.09 0.83
N SER A 154 3.41 5.84 -0.18
CA SER A 154 3.02 5.89 -1.59
C SER A 154 3.10 4.53 -2.25
N SER A 155 2.16 4.20 -3.14
CA SER A 155 2.39 3.10 -4.06
C SER A 155 3.60 3.41 -4.95
N TYR A 156 4.47 2.40 -5.08
CA TYR A 156 5.66 2.50 -5.91
C TYR A 156 6.13 1.11 -6.34
N ASN A 157 6.12 0.86 -7.64
CA ASN A 157 6.57 -0.41 -8.22
C ASN A 157 7.00 -0.26 -9.69
N PHE A 158 7.56 -1.31 -10.25
CA PHE A 158 8.19 -1.34 -11.58
C PHE A 158 7.22 -1.13 -12.76
N THR A 159 5.90 -1.12 -12.53
CA THR A 159 4.90 -0.86 -13.59
C THR A 159 4.60 0.61 -13.77
N MET A 160 5.10 1.46 -12.86
CA MET A 160 4.85 2.90 -12.89
C MET A 160 5.78 3.62 -13.87
N ALA A 161 5.31 4.78 -14.34
CA ALA A 161 6.09 5.63 -15.24
C ALA A 161 7.38 6.13 -14.56
N PRO A 162 8.47 6.35 -15.34
CA PRO A 162 9.76 6.79 -14.81
C PRO A 162 9.70 8.11 -14.00
N GLU A 163 8.73 8.96 -14.27
CA GLU A 163 8.49 10.22 -13.57
C GLU A 163 8.25 10.02 -12.07
N MET A 164 7.79 8.83 -11.66
CA MET A 164 7.63 8.48 -10.25
C MET A 164 8.94 8.51 -9.47
N ASP A 165 10.05 8.11 -10.09
CA ASP A 165 11.38 8.20 -9.48
C ASP A 165 11.69 9.67 -9.14
N THR A 166 11.44 10.58 -10.08
CA THR A 166 11.68 12.03 -9.88
C THR A 166 10.80 12.60 -8.77
N LEU A 167 9.52 12.26 -8.74
CA LEU A 167 8.59 12.74 -7.72
C LEU A 167 8.98 12.28 -6.31
N LEU A 168 9.30 11.00 -6.15
CA LEU A 168 9.69 10.46 -4.85
C LEU A 168 11.08 10.97 -4.40
N GLU A 169 11.98 11.17 -5.35
CA GLU A 169 13.27 11.81 -5.06
C GLU A 169 13.11 13.26 -4.60
N GLN A 170 12.21 14.03 -5.21
CA GLN A 170 11.87 15.40 -4.77
C GLN A 170 11.31 15.40 -3.35
N ALA A 171 10.39 14.48 -3.01
CA ALA A 171 9.89 14.33 -1.65
C ALA A 171 11.04 14.03 -0.66
N SER A 172 11.91 13.09 -0.99
CA SER A 172 13.07 12.74 -0.18
C SER A 172 14.03 13.92 0.01
N LYS A 173 14.36 14.67 -1.06
CA LYS A 173 15.19 15.88 -1.01
C LYS A 173 14.57 17.01 -0.18
N ALA A 174 13.23 17.10 -0.17
CA ALA A 174 12.50 18.03 0.71
C ALA A 174 12.49 17.57 2.18
N GLY A 175 13.07 16.39 2.47
CA GLY A 175 13.18 15.83 3.81
C GLY A 175 11.95 15.04 4.24
N ILE A 176 11.02 14.74 3.34
CA ILE A 176 9.88 13.87 3.62
C ILE A 176 10.36 12.42 3.57
N GLY A 177 10.01 11.64 4.59
CA GLY A 177 10.26 10.19 4.61
C GLY A 177 9.41 9.48 3.56
N VAL A 178 10.01 8.62 2.73
CA VAL A 178 9.31 7.87 1.68
C VAL A 178 9.21 6.41 2.08
N VAL A 179 7.98 5.94 2.26
CA VAL A 179 7.64 4.54 2.49
C VAL A 179 6.94 4.01 1.24
N ALA A 180 7.47 2.93 0.65
CA ALA A 180 6.91 2.32 -0.54
C ALA A 180 5.95 1.18 -0.20
N MET A 181 4.70 1.27 -0.67
CA MET A 181 3.73 0.18 -0.64
C MET A 181 3.43 -0.35 -2.06
N LYS A 182 2.71 -1.48 -2.16
CA LYS A 182 2.34 -2.11 -3.44
C LYS A 182 3.54 -2.47 -4.31
N VAL A 183 4.70 -2.65 -3.71
CA VAL A 183 5.99 -2.88 -4.38
C VAL A 183 5.99 -4.13 -5.28
N MET A 184 5.12 -5.10 -5.01
CA MET A 184 4.98 -6.34 -5.78
C MET A 184 3.91 -6.26 -6.89
N ALA A 185 3.45 -5.07 -7.28
CA ALA A 185 2.53 -4.85 -8.40
C ALA A 185 1.35 -5.83 -8.45
N GLY A 186 0.56 -5.87 -7.36
CA GLY A 186 -0.65 -6.69 -7.28
C GLY A 186 -0.44 -8.14 -6.84
N GLY A 187 0.79 -8.59 -6.65
CA GLY A 187 1.08 -9.93 -6.10
C GLY A 187 0.79 -11.10 -7.04
N PHE A 188 0.54 -10.83 -8.32
CA PHE A 188 0.25 -11.87 -9.30
C PHE A 188 1.43 -12.82 -9.49
N ARG A 189 1.28 -14.06 -9.05
CA ARG A 189 2.30 -15.10 -9.25
C ARG A 189 2.12 -15.82 -10.58
N SER A 190 3.21 -16.33 -11.15
CA SER A 190 3.18 -17.11 -12.40
C SER A 190 2.62 -18.50 -12.13
N ASN A 191 1.35 -18.73 -12.46
CA ASN A 191 0.74 -20.04 -12.35
C ASN A 191 0.96 -20.83 -13.64
N LYS A 192 1.72 -21.94 -13.58
CA LYS A 192 1.69 -22.96 -14.63
C LYS A 192 0.50 -23.90 -14.35
N PRO A 193 -0.38 -24.19 -15.36
CA PRO A 193 -1.41 -25.21 -15.18
C PRO A 193 -0.80 -26.53 -14.70
N GLY A 194 -1.42 -27.16 -13.70
CA GLY A 194 -0.97 -28.46 -13.16
C GLY A 194 0.16 -28.42 -12.11
N SER A 195 0.77 -27.25 -11.81
CA SER A 195 1.71 -27.18 -10.69
C SER A 195 0.98 -27.20 -9.34
N SER A 196 1.55 -27.88 -8.34
CA SER A 196 1.04 -27.81 -6.99
C SER A 196 1.10 -26.37 -6.45
N ILE A 197 0.30 -26.03 -5.43
CA ILE A 197 0.35 -24.73 -4.77
C ILE A 197 1.78 -24.46 -4.28
N TYR A 198 2.43 -25.45 -3.72
CA TYR A 198 3.79 -25.38 -3.21
C TYR A 198 4.84 -25.08 -4.30
N ASP A 199 4.74 -25.73 -5.47
CA ASP A 199 5.63 -25.45 -6.60
C ASP A 199 5.39 -24.07 -7.21
N ARG A 200 4.16 -23.58 -7.16
CA ARG A 200 3.78 -22.24 -7.62
C ARG A 200 4.39 -21.14 -6.74
N LEU A 201 4.44 -21.36 -5.43
CA LEU A 201 5.00 -20.41 -4.48
C LEU A 201 6.53 -20.37 -4.53
N LYS A 202 7.21 -21.50 -4.72
CA LYS A 202 8.68 -21.59 -4.66
C LYS A 202 9.43 -21.19 -5.96
N LYS A 203 8.76 -21.09 -7.10
CA LYS A 203 9.44 -20.85 -8.39
C LYS A 203 9.20 -19.48 -9.01
N ASP A 204 8.42 -18.62 -8.37
CA ASP A 204 8.18 -17.27 -8.88
C ASP A 204 9.24 -16.30 -8.36
N THR A 205 10.19 -15.95 -9.21
CA THR A 205 11.24 -14.98 -8.90
C THR A 205 10.81 -13.53 -9.14
N ALA A 206 9.64 -13.29 -9.74
CA ALA A 206 9.21 -11.96 -10.13
C ALA A 206 8.85 -11.06 -8.94
N LEU A 207 8.16 -11.59 -7.92
CA LEU A 207 7.79 -10.80 -6.75
C LEU A 207 9.01 -10.38 -5.90
N PRO A 208 9.93 -11.29 -5.54
CA PRO A 208 11.20 -10.90 -4.92
C PRO A 208 11.99 -9.89 -5.76
N THR A 209 11.98 -10.04 -7.09
CA THR A 209 12.66 -9.10 -8.00
C THR A 209 11.97 -7.73 -8.03
N ALA A 210 10.64 -7.67 -7.95
CA ALA A 210 9.90 -6.41 -7.83
C ALA A 210 10.24 -5.68 -6.52
N LEU A 211 10.40 -6.41 -5.41
CA LEU A 211 10.88 -5.84 -4.16
C LEU A 211 12.29 -5.26 -4.29
N LYS A 212 13.24 -6.00 -4.87
CA LYS A 212 14.60 -5.49 -5.15
C LYS A 212 14.55 -4.20 -5.97
N TRP A 213 13.71 -4.16 -7.00
CA TRP A 213 13.55 -2.99 -7.87
C TRP A 213 13.12 -1.76 -7.06
N ALA A 214 12.16 -1.89 -6.17
CA ALA A 214 11.67 -0.78 -5.36
C ALA A 214 12.73 -0.28 -4.36
N VAL A 215 13.38 -1.20 -3.63
CA VAL A 215 14.31 -0.84 -2.56
C VAL A 215 15.70 -0.44 -3.05
N ARG A 216 16.06 -0.68 -4.32
CA ARG A 216 17.34 -0.22 -4.89
C ARG A 216 17.49 1.30 -4.91
N ARG A 217 16.37 2.01 -4.92
CA ARG A 217 16.35 3.48 -4.99
C ARG A 217 16.65 4.08 -3.62
N PRO A 218 17.64 4.99 -3.52
CA PRO A 218 18.03 5.56 -2.22
C PRO A 218 16.95 6.45 -1.60
N PHE A 219 16.08 7.02 -2.42
CA PHE A 219 14.95 7.83 -1.96
C PHE A 219 13.79 7.00 -1.37
N VAL A 220 13.74 5.69 -1.57
CA VAL A 220 12.83 4.78 -0.85
C VAL A 220 13.49 4.41 0.47
N HIS A 221 13.02 4.95 1.58
CA HIS A 221 13.65 4.73 2.89
C HIS A 221 13.31 3.35 3.46
N THR A 222 12.07 2.90 3.28
CA THR A 222 11.61 1.55 3.61
C THR A 222 10.49 1.12 2.66
N SER A 223 10.27 -0.17 2.55
CA SER A 223 9.14 -0.75 1.81
C SER A 223 8.35 -1.66 2.73
N ILE A 224 7.03 -1.76 2.49
CA ILE A 224 6.12 -2.57 3.30
C ILE A 224 5.38 -3.62 2.45
N PRO A 225 6.10 -4.64 1.92
CA PRO A 225 5.42 -5.76 1.27
C PRO A 225 4.48 -6.45 2.25
N GLY A 226 3.32 -6.91 1.77
CA GLY A 226 2.48 -7.83 2.52
C GLY A 226 3.21 -9.15 2.72
N THR A 227 3.14 -9.72 3.92
CA THR A 227 3.82 -10.97 4.28
C THR A 227 2.83 -11.81 5.09
N THR A 228 2.39 -12.93 4.55
CA THR A 228 1.34 -13.78 5.16
C THR A 228 1.89 -15.02 5.85
N ASP A 229 3.11 -15.41 5.53
CA ASP A 229 3.75 -16.62 6.06
C ASP A 229 5.29 -16.47 6.15
N LEU A 230 5.92 -17.43 6.78
CA LEU A 230 7.38 -17.44 7.01
C LEU A 230 8.18 -17.62 5.71
N ASP A 231 7.66 -18.34 4.72
CA ASP A 231 8.35 -18.54 3.44
C ASP A 231 8.43 -17.22 2.67
N GLN A 232 7.33 -16.43 2.66
CA GLN A 232 7.34 -15.08 2.08
C GLN A 232 8.28 -14.13 2.83
N LEU A 233 8.35 -14.25 4.14
CA LEU A 233 9.29 -13.45 4.95
C LEU A 233 10.73 -13.76 4.55
N ASP A 234 11.10 -15.01 4.44
CA ASP A 234 12.43 -15.46 4.02
C ASP A 234 12.75 -15.05 2.57
N GLU A 235 11.78 -15.18 1.63
CA GLU A 235 11.89 -14.67 0.27
C GLU A 235 12.22 -13.17 0.24
N ASN A 236 11.49 -12.37 1.02
CA ASN A 236 11.67 -10.92 1.08
C ASN A 236 13.06 -10.55 1.63
N PHE A 237 13.52 -11.24 2.67
CA PHE A 237 14.86 -11.05 3.21
C PHE A 237 15.95 -11.40 2.17
N LYS A 238 15.85 -12.54 1.53
CA LYS A 238 16.78 -12.98 0.49
C LYS A 238 16.83 -12.00 -0.68
N ALA A 239 15.66 -11.48 -1.09
CA ALA A 239 15.57 -10.48 -2.13
C ALA A 239 16.36 -9.22 -1.79
N VAL A 240 16.15 -8.66 -0.60
CA VAL A 240 16.83 -7.43 -0.16
C VAL A 240 18.33 -7.67 0.04
N ALA A 241 18.73 -8.82 0.58
CA ALA A 241 20.12 -9.17 0.83
C ALA A 241 20.93 -9.37 -0.47
N THR A 242 20.32 -9.93 -1.53
CA THR A 242 21.03 -10.21 -2.80
C THR A 242 21.20 -8.97 -3.67
N GLY A 243 20.44 -7.91 -3.44
CA GLY A 243 20.48 -6.69 -4.23
C GLY A 243 19.99 -6.85 -5.67
N TRP A 244 20.08 -5.76 -6.44
CA TRP A 244 19.66 -5.70 -7.84
C TRP A 244 20.78 -6.21 -8.76
N LYS A 245 20.40 -7.00 -9.78
CA LYS A 245 21.28 -7.49 -10.83
C LYS A 245 20.70 -7.13 -12.20
N GLU A 246 21.53 -7.12 -13.24
CA GLU A 246 21.10 -6.77 -14.60
C GLU A 246 20.04 -7.75 -15.14
N GLU A 247 20.19 -9.03 -14.85
CA GLU A 247 19.24 -10.08 -15.23
C GLU A 247 17.83 -9.85 -14.62
N ASP A 248 17.73 -9.18 -13.48
CA ASP A 248 16.47 -8.84 -12.82
C ASP A 248 15.56 -8.00 -13.74
N SER A 249 16.13 -7.18 -14.62
CA SER A 249 15.38 -6.39 -15.62
C SER A 249 14.58 -7.27 -16.57
N LYS A 250 15.15 -8.39 -17.02
CA LYS A 250 14.49 -9.33 -17.95
C LYS A 250 13.34 -10.06 -17.25
N ILE A 251 13.53 -10.41 -15.98
CA ILE A 251 12.47 -11.04 -15.15
C ILE A 251 11.28 -10.10 -15.03
N LEU A 252 11.51 -8.83 -14.69
CA LEU A 252 10.42 -7.86 -14.54
C LEU A 252 9.76 -7.51 -15.88
N ALA A 253 10.51 -7.40 -16.97
CA ALA A 253 9.94 -7.17 -18.30
C ALA A 253 8.98 -8.31 -18.70
N ALA A 254 9.40 -9.56 -18.52
CA ALA A 254 8.56 -10.72 -18.79
C ALA A 254 7.32 -10.79 -17.87
N HIS A 255 7.49 -10.38 -16.60
CA HIS A 255 6.38 -10.32 -15.66
C HIS A 255 5.39 -9.20 -16.00
N LEU A 256 5.91 -8.03 -16.40
CA LEU A 256 5.07 -6.89 -16.81
C LEU A 256 4.14 -7.27 -17.97
N GLU A 257 4.63 -7.97 -18.99
CA GLU A 257 3.78 -8.42 -20.11
C GLU A 257 2.62 -9.32 -19.65
N LYS A 258 2.85 -10.15 -18.63
CA LYS A 258 1.80 -11.02 -18.06
C LYS A 258 0.75 -10.26 -17.26
N ILE A 259 1.18 -9.28 -16.43
CA ILE A 259 0.28 -8.57 -15.52
C ILE A 259 -0.32 -7.30 -16.12
N ARG A 260 0.25 -6.78 -17.23
CA ARG A 260 -0.24 -5.58 -17.92
C ARG A 260 -1.75 -5.57 -18.18
N PRO A 261 -2.39 -6.64 -18.66
CA PRO A 261 -3.84 -6.66 -18.88
C PRO A 261 -4.65 -6.71 -17.57
N LEU A 262 -4.02 -7.01 -16.43
CA LEU A 262 -4.67 -7.34 -15.16
C LEU A 262 -4.50 -6.25 -14.10
N TYR A 263 -3.31 -5.62 -14.03
CA TYR A 263 -2.89 -4.77 -12.92
C TYR A 263 -3.00 -3.28 -13.27
N CYS A 264 -3.67 -2.52 -12.40
CA CYS A 264 -3.76 -1.07 -12.50
C CYS A 264 -2.64 -0.39 -11.70
N SER A 265 -1.81 0.42 -12.39
CA SER A 265 -0.76 1.24 -11.76
C SER A 265 -1.29 2.50 -11.05
N MET A 266 -2.61 2.73 -11.04
CA MET A 266 -3.29 3.87 -10.39
C MET A 266 -2.85 5.24 -10.95
N CYS A 267 -2.53 5.31 -12.24
CA CYS A 267 -2.05 6.54 -12.89
C CYS A 267 -3.14 7.63 -13.11
N GLY A 268 -4.43 7.29 -12.90
CA GLY A 268 -5.55 8.22 -13.11
C GLY A 268 -5.96 8.43 -14.57
N GLY A 269 -5.23 7.90 -15.56
CA GLY A 269 -5.46 8.17 -16.98
C GLY A 269 -6.83 7.73 -17.54
N CYS A 270 -7.59 6.94 -16.78
CA CYS A 270 -8.96 6.51 -17.13
C CYS A 270 -10.05 7.24 -16.31
N GLU A 271 -9.69 8.17 -15.44
CA GLU A 271 -10.65 8.87 -14.57
C GLU A 271 -11.64 9.67 -15.43
N GLY A 272 -12.93 9.58 -15.11
CA GLY A 272 -14.01 10.26 -15.81
C GLY A 272 -14.38 9.68 -17.20
N GLN A 273 -13.68 8.65 -17.69
CA GLN A 273 -14.00 8.06 -19.02
C GLN A 273 -15.19 7.09 -18.99
N CYS A 274 -15.53 6.51 -17.82
CA CYS A 274 -16.67 5.58 -17.74
C CYS A 274 -17.98 6.34 -17.86
N SER A 275 -18.79 6.03 -18.89
CA SER A 275 -20.10 6.66 -19.12
C SER A 275 -21.11 6.42 -18.00
N LYS A 276 -20.86 5.41 -17.13
CA LYS A 276 -21.67 5.09 -15.96
C LYS A 276 -21.07 5.63 -14.66
N GLY A 277 -19.96 6.40 -14.73
CA GLY A 277 -19.31 7.02 -13.58
C GLY A 277 -18.58 6.08 -12.62
N LEU A 278 -18.31 4.82 -13.01
CA LEU A 278 -17.62 3.85 -12.13
C LEU A 278 -16.20 4.31 -11.80
N PRO A 279 -15.73 4.16 -10.54
CA PRO A 279 -14.35 4.36 -10.13
C PRO A 279 -13.48 3.16 -10.57
N VAL A 280 -13.20 3.14 -11.87
CA VAL A 280 -12.62 1.97 -12.57
C VAL A 280 -11.30 1.51 -11.95
N HIS A 281 -10.41 2.45 -11.63
CA HIS A 281 -9.10 2.12 -11.07
C HIS A 281 -9.20 1.46 -9.68
N ASP A 282 -10.16 1.89 -8.85
CA ASP A 282 -10.41 1.28 -7.55
C ASP A 282 -10.99 -0.12 -7.70
N ILE A 283 -11.98 -0.28 -8.58
CA ILE A 283 -12.58 -1.59 -8.85
C ILE A 283 -11.53 -2.61 -9.30
N ILE A 284 -10.62 -2.22 -10.22
CA ILE A 284 -9.54 -3.10 -10.68
C ILE A 284 -8.57 -3.42 -9.53
N ARG A 285 -8.32 -2.48 -8.63
CA ARG A 285 -7.51 -2.72 -7.43
C ARG A 285 -8.16 -3.75 -6.52
N TYR A 286 -9.49 -3.72 -6.33
CA TYR A 286 -10.21 -4.70 -5.49
C TYR A 286 -10.12 -6.11 -6.06
N VAL A 287 -10.22 -6.25 -7.39
CA VAL A 287 -9.96 -7.56 -8.04
C VAL A 287 -8.52 -8.04 -7.82
N SER A 288 -7.56 -7.12 -7.82
CA SER A 288 -6.16 -7.47 -7.55
C SER A 288 -5.95 -7.97 -6.11
N TYR A 289 -6.75 -7.53 -5.15
CA TYR A 289 -6.73 -8.10 -3.80
C TYR A 289 -7.17 -9.57 -3.79
N ALA A 290 -8.26 -9.89 -4.50
CA ALA A 290 -8.77 -11.26 -4.57
C ALA A 290 -7.85 -12.19 -5.39
N GLU A 291 -7.46 -11.79 -6.59
CA GLU A 291 -6.79 -12.68 -7.54
C GLU A 291 -5.25 -12.63 -7.44
N GLY A 292 -4.68 -11.50 -7.03
CA GLY A 292 -3.24 -11.32 -6.90
C GLY A 292 -2.73 -11.67 -5.51
N TYR A 293 -3.35 -11.09 -4.46
CA TYR A 293 -2.94 -11.36 -3.08
C TYR A 293 -3.63 -12.59 -2.47
N GLY A 294 -4.68 -13.14 -3.09
CA GLY A 294 -5.48 -14.21 -2.52
C GLY A 294 -6.47 -13.77 -1.43
N GLU A 295 -6.66 -12.45 -1.28
CA GLU A 295 -7.47 -11.83 -0.23
C GLU A 295 -8.88 -11.47 -0.74
N PHE A 296 -9.69 -12.50 -1.01
CA PHE A 296 -11.05 -12.32 -1.52
C PHE A 296 -11.92 -11.46 -0.60
N ALA A 297 -11.86 -11.70 0.71
CA ALA A 297 -12.63 -10.93 1.70
C ALA A 297 -12.30 -9.44 1.61
N LEU A 298 -11.01 -9.07 1.52
CA LEU A 298 -10.57 -7.68 1.38
C LEU A 298 -11.10 -7.04 0.10
N GLY A 299 -11.05 -7.77 -1.03
CA GLY A 299 -11.61 -7.30 -2.31
C GLY A 299 -13.10 -7.02 -2.20
N ARG A 300 -13.85 -7.95 -1.59
CA ARG A 300 -15.29 -7.85 -1.39
C ARG A 300 -15.67 -6.72 -0.43
N GLU A 301 -14.97 -6.57 0.69
CA GLU A 301 -15.20 -5.48 1.65
C GLU A 301 -15.03 -4.10 0.99
N ASN A 302 -13.99 -3.92 0.18
CA ASN A 302 -13.80 -2.66 -0.55
C ASN A 302 -14.89 -2.43 -1.61
N TRP A 303 -15.35 -3.48 -2.31
CA TRP A 303 -16.47 -3.39 -3.24
C TRP A 303 -17.75 -2.93 -2.54
N GLN A 304 -18.05 -3.47 -1.35
CA GLN A 304 -19.23 -3.12 -0.56
C GLN A 304 -19.22 -1.68 -0.03
N GLN A 305 -18.04 -1.03 0.01
CA GLN A 305 -17.92 0.38 0.36
C GLN A 305 -18.20 1.34 -0.81
N LEU A 306 -18.32 0.83 -2.03
CA LEU A 306 -18.77 1.63 -3.17
C LEU A 306 -20.20 2.12 -2.95
N ASN A 307 -20.53 3.28 -3.53
CA ASN A 307 -21.91 3.76 -3.55
C ASN A 307 -22.84 2.70 -4.18
N GLU A 308 -24.03 2.56 -3.67
CA GLU A 308 -25.04 1.60 -4.15
C GLU A 308 -25.27 1.73 -5.67
N SER A 309 -25.32 2.96 -6.17
CA SER A 309 -25.43 3.24 -7.61
C SER A 309 -24.29 2.65 -8.43
N HIS A 310 -23.07 2.54 -7.88
CA HIS A 310 -21.93 1.91 -8.54
C HIS A 310 -21.97 0.38 -8.45
N GLN A 311 -22.48 -0.17 -7.35
CA GLN A 311 -22.60 -1.61 -7.16
C GLN A 311 -23.65 -2.24 -8.09
N THR A 312 -24.69 -1.48 -8.47
CA THR A 312 -25.79 -1.94 -9.32
C THR A 312 -25.51 -1.85 -10.84
N VAL A 313 -24.56 -1.00 -11.25
CA VAL A 313 -24.15 -0.90 -12.67
C VAL A 313 -23.58 -2.22 -13.15
N ARG A 314 -23.94 -2.62 -14.39
CA ARG A 314 -23.34 -3.77 -15.07
C ARG A 314 -22.64 -3.33 -16.34
N CYS A 315 -21.41 -3.81 -16.55
CA CYS A 315 -20.64 -3.51 -17.77
C CYS A 315 -21.28 -4.12 -19.01
N GLY A 316 -21.96 -5.26 -18.87
CA GLY A 316 -22.70 -5.91 -19.96
C GLY A 316 -23.86 -5.09 -20.54
N ASP A 317 -24.34 -4.06 -19.83
CA ASP A 317 -25.42 -3.19 -20.29
C ASP A 317 -24.92 -2.05 -21.19
N CYS A 318 -23.61 -1.93 -21.40
CA CYS A 318 -23.01 -0.96 -22.30
C CYS A 318 -22.85 -1.57 -23.69
N SER A 319 -23.22 -0.80 -24.75
CA SER A 319 -22.97 -1.22 -26.14
C SER A 319 -21.47 -1.30 -26.46
N GLU A 320 -20.67 -0.42 -25.85
CA GLU A 320 -19.22 -0.37 -25.98
C GLU A 320 -18.59 0.24 -24.70
N CYS A 321 -17.41 -0.27 -24.30
CA CYS A 321 -16.64 0.31 -23.21
C CYS A 321 -15.90 1.56 -23.68
N THR A 322 -16.21 2.71 -23.07
CA THR A 322 -15.58 3.99 -23.38
C THR A 322 -14.20 4.17 -22.74
N VAL A 323 -13.87 3.33 -21.75
CA VAL A 323 -12.63 3.48 -20.98
C VAL A 323 -11.43 2.91 -21.73
N LYS A 324 -10.43 3.75 -21.99
CA LYS A 324 -9.16 3.37 -22.61
C LYS A 324 -8.02 3.51 -21.60
N CYS A 325 -7.41 2.38 -21.22
CA CYS A 325 -6.28 2.40 -20.30
C CYS A 325 -4.97 2.68 -21.06
N PRO A 326 -4.21 3.74 -20.72
CA PRO A 326 -2.93 4.04 -21.39
C PRO A 326 -1.85 2.98 -21.10
N ASN A 327 -2.00 2.20 -20.02
CA ASN A 327 -1.05 1.16 -19.60
C ASN A 327 -1.45 -0.25 -20.07
N GLY A 328 -2.51 -0.40 -20.87
CA GLY A 328 -2.89 -1.66 -21.50
C GLY A 328 -3.72 -2.61 -20.62
N VAL A 329 -4.29 -2.13 -19.52
CA VAL A 329 -5.23 -2.93 -18.71
C VAL A 329 -6.51 -3.19 -19.53
N LYS A 330 -6.99 -4.41 -19.53
CA LYS A 330 -8.27 -4.82 -20.13
C LYS A 330 -9.42 -4.42 -19.20
N VAL A 331 -9.78 -3.15 -19.23
CA VAL A 331 -10.69 -2.53 -18.25
C VAL A 331 -12.05 -3.23 -18.22
N PHE A 332 -12.66 -3.44 -19.38
CA PHE A 332 -13.96 -4.13 -19.45
C PHE A 332 -13.90 -5.50 -18.76
N ASP A 333 -12.92 -6.33 -19.12
CA ASP A 333 -12.77 -7.67 -18.57
C ASP A 333 -12.55 -7.62 -17.04
N ARG A 334 -11.73 -6.65 -16.56
CA ARG A 334 -11.42 -6.55 -15.14
C ARG A 334 -12.60 -6.06 -14.30
N VAL A 335 -13.36 -5.07 -14.81
CA VAL A 335 -14.55 -4.58 -14.10
C VAL A 335 -15.67 -5.61 -14.12
N SER A 336 -15.90 -6.28 -15.26
CA SER A 336 -16.85 -7.41 -15.34
C SER A 336 -16.46 -8.51 -14.35
N ARG A 337 -15.17 -8.82 -14.26
CA ARG A 337 -14.66 -9.81 -13.30
C ARG A 337 -14.91 -9.41 -11.83
N ALA A 338 -14.80 -8.13 -11.52
CA ALA A 338 -15.17 -7.62 -10.18
C ALA A 338 -16.65 -7.86 -9.87
N GLN A 339 -17.50 -7.58 -10.86
CA GLN A 339 -18.94 -7.79 -10.75
C GLN A 339 -19.33 -9.27 -10.59
N GLU A 340 -18.61 -10.17 -11.24
CA GLU A 340 -18.79 -11.63 -11.04
C GLU A 340 -18.33 -12.09 -9.64
N LEU A 341 -17.27 -11.51 -9.11
CA LEU A 341 -16.68 -11.93 -7.84
C LEU A 341 -17.42 -11.37 -6.62
N PHE A 342 -17.90 -10.13 -6.69
CA PHE A 342 -18.29 -9.39 -5.50
C PHE A 342 -19.75 -8.93 -5.45
N ALA A 343 -20.46 -8.85 -6.59
CA ALA A 343 -21.84 -8.36 -6.69
C ALA A 343 -22.90 -9.42 -6.39
#